data_919fd9dbf819e2a19b21a32730f2c475
#
_entry.id   919fd9dbf819e2a19b21a32730f2c475
#
_cell.length_a   1.000
_cell.length_b   1.000
_cell.length_c   1.000
_cell.angle_alpha   90.00
_cell.angle_beta   90.00
_cell.angle_gamma   90.00
#
_symmetry.space_group_name_H-M   'P 1'
#
loop_
_entity.id
_entity.type
_entity.pdbx_description
1 polymer ?
#
loop_
_entity_poly.entity_id
_entity_poly.type
_entity_poly.pdbx_seq_one_letter_code
_entity_poly.pdbx_strand_id
1 'polypeptide(L)'
;MEANVIIALIGVCGTLLGTVLGWLLNSFSGYGKLKVFVTSWEEKFQYNKSGYMAFSTSKEQTDSYWYELKLDIYNSSNDMKIMREITIEFLKGKRVTIVQIPYDDAATVFRHPIYSHFDVDAINISPKSIVQYKLCNGYHKEELDNIWISNKVILSYIDENNKKRIAPIASLEHDKYFVEIKAAAEND
;
A
#
# COMPACT_ATOMS: atom_id res chain seq x y z
N MET A 1 -39.08 37.15 40.63
CA MET A 1 -38.00 37.56 39.69
C MET A 1 -36.85 36.59 39.71
N GLU A 2 -36.41 36.06 40.85
CA GLU A 2 -35.25 35.15 40.95
C GLU A 2 -35.43 33.81 40.24
N ALA A 3 -36.60 33.16 40.30
CA ALA A 3 -36.81 31.87 39.66
C ALA A 3 -36.62 31.93 38.12
N ASN A 4 -37.11 33.00 37.48
CA ASN A 4 -36.99 33.16 36.02
C ASN A 4 -35.55 33.43 35.59
N VAL A 5 -34.74 34.09 36.44
CA VAL A 5 -33.31 34.31 36.18
C VAL A 5 -32.54 32.98 36.27
N ILE A 6 -32.88 32.15 37.26
CA ILE A 6 -32.27 30.84 37.44
C ILE A 6 -32.57 29.93 36.24
N ILE A 7 -33.81 29.90 35.78
CA ILE A 7 -34.19 29.10 34.59
C ILE A 7 -33.48 29.58 33.33
N ALA A 8 -33.39 30.91 33.13
CA ALA A 8 -32.64 31.46 32.02
C ALA A 8 -31.15 31.10 32.07
N LEU A 9 -30.53 31.12 33.25
CA LEU A 9 -29.14 30.79 33.45
C LEU A 9 -28.86 29.30 33.15
N ILE A 10 -29.73 28.41 33.60
CA ILE A 10 -29.64 26.97 33.30
C ILE A 10 -29.77 26.72 31.79
N GLY A 11 -30.70 27.42 31.11
CA GLY A 11 -30.86 27.33 29.66
C GLY A 11 -29.58 27.76 28.90
N VAL A 12 -28.97 28.89 29.28
CA VAL A 12 -27.73 29.37 28.68
C VAL A 12 -26.56 28.42 28.94
N CYS A 13 -26.42 27.94 30.17
CA CYS A 13 -25.35 26.97 30.50
C CYS A 13 -25.57 25.65 29.76
N GLY A 14 -26.81 25.16 29.63
CA GLY A 14 -27.11 23.95 28.89
C GLY A 14 -26.78 24.05 27.40
N THR A 15 -27.11 25.19 26.77
CA THR A 15 -26.72 25.44 25.36
C THR A 15 -25.23 25.54 25.16
N LEU A 16 -24.50 26.24 26.03
CA LEU A 16 -23.07 26.36 25.94
C LEU A 16 -22.37 24.99 26.11
N LEU A 17 -22.80 24.21 27.11
CA LEU A 17 -22.27 22.86 27.34
C LEU A 17 -22.58 21.94 26.14
N GLY A 18 -23.80 22.00 25.60
CA GLY A 18 -24.18 21.22 24.41
C GLY A 18 -23.32 21.56 23.19
N THR A 19 -23.03 22.85 22.97
CA THR A 19 -22.20 23.34 21.87
C THR A 19 -20.74 22.86 22.03
N VAL A 20 -20.19 22.96 23.23
CA VAL A 20 -18.83 22.51 23.52
C VAL A 20 -18.70 21.00 23.37
N LEU A 21 -19.66 20.24 23.91
CA LEU A 21 -19.70 18.77 23.75
C LEU A 21 -19.86 18.36 22.29
N GLY A 22 -20.76 19.02 21.54
CA GLY A 22 -20.93 18.77 20.11
C GLY A 22 -19.65 19.04 19.31
N TRP A 23 -18.95 20.14 19.60
CA TRP A 23 -17.66 20.46 19.00
C TRP A 23 -16.59 19.42 19.35
N LEU A 24 -16.48 19.01 20.62
CA LEU A 24 -15.56 17.96 21.06
C LEU A 24 -15.84 16.64 20.36
N LEU A 25 -17.08 16.18 20.34
CA LEU A 25 -17.46 14.92 19.67
C LEU A 25 -17.16 14.96 18.18
N ASN A 26 -17.43 16.08 17.52
CA ASN A 26 -17.11 16.26 16.11
C ASN A 26 -15.57 16.29 15.88
N SER A 27 -14.83 16.95 16.75
CA SER A 27 -13.38 16.98 16.70
C SER A 27 -12.76 15.58 16.87
N PHE A 28 -13.33 14.73 17.74
CA PHE A 28 -12.89 13.35 17.90
C PHE A 28 -13.30 12.43 16.75
N SER A 29 -14.34 12.76 16.00
CA SER A 29 -14.82 11.93 14.90
C SER A 29 -13.84 11.83 13.73
N GLY A 30 -12.98 12.84 13.53
CA GLY A 30 -11.94 12.88 12.51
C GLY A 30 -10.66 12.09 12.83
N TYR A 31 -10.49 11.54 14.04
CA TYR A 31 -9.23 10.90 14.50
C TYR A 31 -8.95 9.51 13.94
N GLY A 32 -9.78 8.97 13.07
CA GLY A 32 -9.49 7.70 12.40
C GLY A 32 -8.27 7.79 11.48
N LYS A 33 -7.63 6.64 11.24
CA LYS A 33 -6.42 6.51 10.42
C LYS A 33 -6.68 5.55 9.26
N LEU A 34 -5.91 5.72 8.19
CA LEU A 34 -5.78 4.67 7.20
C LEU A 34 -5.02 3.49 7.82
N LYS A 35 -5.55 2.30 7.61
CA LYS A 35 -4.91 1.03 7.94
C LYS A 35 -4.70 0.28 6.64
N VAL A 36 -3.46 -0.09 6.37
CA VAL A 36 -3.08 -0.86 5.20
C VAL A 36 -2.83 -2.29 5.64
N PHE A 37 -3.54 -3.24 5.05
CA PHE A 37 -3.40 -4.67 5.28
C PHE A 37 -2.87 -5.30 3.99
N VAL A 38 -1.78 -6.02 4.09
CA VAL A 38 -1.24 -6.82 2.98
C VAL A 38 -2.01 -8.13 2.93
N THR A 39 -2.71 -8.37 1.83
CA THR A 39 -3.48 -9.59 1.61
C THR A 39 -2.61 -10.65 0.93
N SER A 40 -1.79 -10.25 -0.06
CA SER A 40 -0.75 -11.10 -0.63
C SER A 40 0.41 -10.28 -1.15
N TRP A 41 1.59 -10.88 -1.10
CA TRP A 41 2.80 -10.44 -1.79
C TRP A 41 3.35 -11.65 -2.55
N GLU A 42 3.49 -11.53 -3.85
CA GLU A 42 3.99 -12.58 -4.74
C GLU A 42 5.16 -12.04 -5.54
N GLU A 43 6.23 -12.84 -5.62
CA GLU A 43 7.43 -12.54 -6.37
C GLU A 43 7.59 -13.56 -7.50
N LYS A 44 8.07 -13.10 -8.65
CA LYS A 44 8.36 -13.94 -9.82
C LYS A 44 9.72 -13.57 -10.38
N PHE A 45 10.66 -14.47 -10.29
CA PHE A 45 11.95 -14.37 -10.97
C PHE A 45 11.90 -15.17 -12.25
N GLN A 46 12.22 -14.53 -13.36
CA GLN A 46 12.02 -15.09 -14.69
C GLN A 46 13.26 -14.90 -15.57
N TYR A 47 13.39 -15.74 -16.57
CA TYR A 47 14.39 -15.62 -17.61
C TYR A 47 13.77 -15.90 -18.98
N ASN A 48 14.40 -15.37 -20.03
CA ASN A 48 13.96 -15.62 -21.41
C ASN A 48 14.51 -16.97 -21.91
N LYS A 49 13.63 -17.93 -22.09
CA LYS A 49 13.95 -19.24 -22.69
C LYS A 49 13.45 -19.28 -24.12
N SER A 50 14.31 -18.94 -25.07
CA SER A 50 13.97 -19.02 -26.50
C SER A 50 12.71 -18.25 -26.90
N GLY A 51 12.51 -17.06 -26.35
CA GLY A 51 11.37 -16.19 -26.64
C GLY A 51 10.19 -16.34 -25.67
N TYR A 52 10.25 -17.25 -24.70
CA TYR A 52 9.23 -17.42 -23.65
C TYR A 52 9.82 -17.08 -22.28
N MET A 53 9.00 -16.43 -21.43
CA MET A 53 9.36 -16.21 -20.04
C MET A 53 9.14 -17.47 -19.22
N ALA A 54 10.19 -17.98 -18.61
CA ALA A 54 10.18 -19.13 -17.71
C ALA A 54 10.60 -18.73 -16.30
N PHE A 55 10.18 -19.46 -15.29
CA PHE A 55 10.62 -19.24 -13.92
C PHE A 55 12.09 -19.61 -13.74
N SER A 56 12.84 -18.73 -13.11
CA SER A 56 14.25 -18.92 -12.81
C SER A 56 14.42 -19.86 -11.63
N THR A 57 15.43 -20.74 -11.71
CA THR A 57 15.81 -21.64 -10.62
C THR A 57 17.07 -21.19 -9.88
N SER A 58 17.68 -20.10 -10.31
CA SER A 58 18.82 -19.45 -9.64
C SER A 58 18.93 -17.97 -9.98
N LYS A 59 19.68 -17.23 -9.17
CA LYS A 59 19.94 -15.80 -9.37
C LYS A 59 20.65 -15.53 -10.70
N GLU A 60 21.63 -16.36 -11.07
CA GLU A 60 22.46 -16.21 -12.26
C GLU A 60 21.65 -16.37 -13.55
N GLN A 61 20.57 -17.15 -13.48
CA GLN A 61 19.68 -17.41 -14.60
C GLN A 61 18.65 -16.29 -14.78
N THR A 62 18.42 -15.46 -13.77
CA THR A 62 17.32 -14.48 -13.76
C THR A 62 17.64 -13.29 -14.64
N ASP A 63 16.72 -12.97 -15.56
CA ASP A 63 16.75 -11.78 -16.41
C ASP A 63 15.76 -10.71 -16.01
N SER A 64 14.71 -11.08 -15.26
CA SER A 64 13.67 -10.15 -14.80
C SER A 64 13.06 -10.58 -13.48
N TYR A 65 12.59 -9.60 -12.76
CA TYR A 65 11.85 -9.72 -11.51
C TYR A 65 10.51 -9.03 -11.68
N TRP A 66 9.45 -9.63 -11.15
CA TRP A 66 8.11 -9.08 -11.13
C TRP A 66 7.49 -9.31 -9.77
N TYR A 67 6.71 -8.36 -9.27
CA TYR A 67 5.91 -8.56 -8.06
C TYR A 67 4.45 -8.23 -8.28
N GLU A 68 3.61 -8.88 -7.50
CA GLU A 68 2.19 -8.59 -7.35
C GLU A 68 1.87 -8.37 -5.87
N LEU A 69 1.20 -7.27 -5.56
CA LEU A 69 0.83 -6.87 -4.21
C LEU A 69 -0.67 -6.64 -4.13
N LYS A 70 -1.37 -7.37 -3.27
CA LYS A 70 -2.78 -7.14 -2.97
C LYS A 70 -2.91 -6.48 -1.61
N LEU A 71 -3.69 -5.43 -1.54
CA LEU A 71 -3.91 -4.59 -0.36
C LEU A 71 -5.39 -4.40 -0.08
N ASP A 72 -5.74 -4.47 1.20
CA ASP A 72 -6.97 -3.91 1.74
C ASP A 72 -6.62 -2.63 2.50
N ILE A 73 -7.22 -1.51 2.11
CA ILE A 73 -6.99 -0.21 2.73
C ILE A 73 -8.27 0.22 3.43
N TYR A 74 -8.24 0.28 4.75
CA TYR A 74 -9.39 0.66 5.58
C TYR A 74 -9.26 2.08 6.11
N ASN A 75 -10.25 2.91 5.83
CA ASN A 75 -10.39 4.21 6.45
C ASN A 75 -11.26 4.11 7.71
N SER A 76 -10.62 4.19 8.88
CA SER A 76 -11.33 4.12 10.16
C SER A 76 -11.90 5.48 10.62
N SER A 77 -11.70 6.57 9.86
CA SER A 77 -12.21 7.91 10.18
C SER A 77 -13.62 8.13 9.63
N ASN A 78 -14.24 9.23 10.05
CA ASN A 78 -15.50 9.73 9.49
C ASN A 78 -15.26 10.68 8.30
N ASP A 79 -14.02 11.00 7.98
CA ASP A 79 -13.63 11.88 6.88
C ASP A 79 -13.02 11.07 5.74
N MET A 80 -13.13 11.59 4.52
CA MET A 80 -12.41 11.04 3.38
C MET A 80 -10.90 11.11 3.63
N LYS A 81 -10.18 10.05 3.30
CA LYS A 81 -8.72 9.97 3.36
C LYS A 81 -8.15 9.79 1.96
N ILE A 82 -6.95 10.29 1.77
CA ILE A 82 -6.25 10.19 0.48
C ILE A 82 -4.85 9.61 0.68
N MET A 83 -4.44 8.78 -0.26
CA MET A 83 -3.04 8.35 -0.44
C MET A 83 -2.54 8.90 -1.76
N ARG A 84 -1.45 9.65 -1.71
CA ARG A 84 -0.79 10.25 -2.90
C ARG A 84 0.67 9.83 -2.95
N GLU A 85 1.29 9.97 -4.11
CA GLU A 85 2.72 9.67 -4.30
C GLU A 85 3.06 8.27 -3.75
N ILE A 86 2.25 7.31 -4.16
CA ILE A 86 2.37 5.93 -3.69
C ILE A 86 3.61 5.30 -4.32
N THR A 87 4.51 4.78 -3.48
CA THR A 87 5.73 4.11 -3.93
C THR A 87 5.96 2.80 -3.18
N ILE A 88 6.58 1.85 -3.86
CA ILE A 88 7.15 0.65 -3.27
C ILE A 88 8.65 0.89 -3.11
N GLU A 89 9.13 0.74 -1.88
CA GLU A 89 10.54 0.94 -1.54
C GLU A 89 11.14 -0.41 -1.09
N PHE A 90 12.22 -0.82 -1.76
CA PHE A 90 13.03 -1.97 -1.37
C PHE A 90 14.17 -1.50 -0.46
N LEU A 91 14.46 -2.25 0.59
CA LEU A 91 15.44 -1.84 1.60
C LEU A 91 16.42 -2.95 1.94
N LYS A 92 17.66 -2.55 2.21
CA LYS A 92 18.65 -3.32 2.96
C LYS A 92 18.78 -2.74 4.37
N GLY A 93 18.16 -3.39 5.34
CA GLY A 93 18.05 -2.83 6.70
C GLY A 93 17.23 -1.53 6.72
N LYS A 94 17.91 -0.38 6.91
CA LYS A 94 17.28 0.96 6.89
C LYS A 94 17.55 1.73 5.60
N ARG A 95 18.44 1.24 4.74
CA ARG A 95 18.82 1.94 3.51
C ARG A 95 17.88 1.52 2.38
N VAL A 96 17.30 2.49 1.72
CA VAL A 96 16.52 2.28 0.50
C VAL A 96 17.49 1.94 -0.64
N THR A 97 17.22 0.86 -1.35
CA THR A 97 17.99 0.37 -2.50
C THR A 97 17.31 0.74 -3.82
N ILE A 98 15.98 0.64 -3.86
CA ILE A 98 15.15 1.00 -5.01
C ILE A 98 13.88 1.68 -4.50
N VAL A 99 13.39 2.65 -5.29
CA VAL A 99 12.06 3.27 -5.15
C VAL A 99 11.36 3.16 -6.50
N GLN A 100 10.12 2.70 -6.50
CA GLN A 100 9.33 2.57 -7.72
C GLN A 100 7.87 2.98 -7.49
N ILE A 101 7.27 3.65 -8.48
CA ILE A 101 5.82 3.84 -8.54
C ILE A 101 5.21 2.54 -9.05
N PRO A 102 4.31 1.89 -8.31
CA PRO A 102 3.68 0.67 -8.79
C PRO A 102 2.62 0.98 -9.86
N TYR A 103 2.38 0.01 -10.73
CA TYR A 103 1.25 0.04 -11.65
C TYR A 103 -0.03 -0.39 -10.95
N ASP A 104 -1.14 0.23 -11.32
CA ASP A 104 -2.48 -0.25 -10.99
C ASP A 104 -2.84 -1.40 -11.94
N ASP A 105 -2.91 -2.62 -11.42
CA ASP A 105 -3.24 -3.80 -12.22
C ASP A 105 -4.65 -3.69 -12.84
N ALA A 106 -5.60 -3.07 -12.14
CA ALA A 106 -6.96 -2.88 -12.64
C ALA A 106 -7.03 -1.89 -13.82
N ALA A 107 -6.08 -0.96 -13.92
CA ALA A 107 -5.96 -0.01 -15.02
C ALA A 107 -5.16 -0.58 -16.21
N THR A 108 -4.49 -1.73 -16.04
CA THR A 108 -3.69 -2.37 -17.10
C THR A 108 -4.58 -2.78 -18.27
N VAL A 109 -4.23 -2.35 -19.48
CA VAL A 109 -4.95 -2.67 -20.72
C VAL A 109 -4.11 -3.60 -21.57
N PHE A 110 -4.69 -4.75 -21.93
CA PHE A 110 -4.10 -5.65 -22.90
C PHE A 110 -4.67 -5.39 -24.31
N ARG A 111 -3.81 -4.97 -25.23
CA ARG A 111 -4.10 -4.90 -26.67
C ARG A 111 -3.05 -5.74 -27.37
N HIS A 112 -3.44 -6.97 -27.73
CA HIS A 112 -2.53 -7.94 -28.32
C HIS A 112 -1.59 -7.34 -29.40
N PRO A 113 -0.27 -7.50 -29.31
CA PRO A 113 0.48 -8.27 -28.30
C PRO A 113 1.01 -7.43 -27.12
N ILE A 114 0.49 -6.20 -26.92
CA ILE A 114 1.07 -5.20 -26.03
C ILE A 114 0.24 -5.05 -24.75
N TYR A 115 0.91 -5.11 -23.59
CA TYR A 115 0.38 -4.64 -22.31
C TYR A 115 0.73 -3.17 -22.12
N SER A 116 -0.27 -2.36 -21.78
CA SER A 116 -0.08 -0.97 -21.34
C SER A 116 -0.38 -0.89 -19.86
N HIS A 117 0.66 -0.65 -19.07
CA HIS A 117 0.56 -0.44 -17.63
C HIS A 117 0.43 1.06 -17.35
N PHE A 118 -0.32 1.39 -16.31
CA PHE A 118 -0.49 2.75 -15.84
C PHE A 118 -0.08 2.83 -14.38
N ASP A 119 0.67 3.86 -14.06
CA ASP A 119 1.07 4.17 -12.68
C ASP A 119 -0.18 4.32 -11.80
N VAL A 120 -0.08 3.86 -10.56
CA VAL A 120 -1.15 4.10 -9.58
C VAL A 120 -1.28 5.60 -9.33
N ASP A 121 -2.50 6.11 -9.46
CA ASP A 121 -2.85 7.49 -9.15
C ASP A 121 -3.19 7.63 -7.65
N ALA A 122 -3.62 8.84 -7.26
CA ALA A 122 -4.07 9.08 -5.90
C ALA A 122 -5.32 8.23 -5.57
N ILE A 123 -5.29 7.57 -4.41
CA ILE A 123 -6.38 6.72 -3.93
C ILE A 123 -7.20 7.52 -2.92
N ASN A 124 -8.50 7.72 -3.23
CA ASN A 124 -9.46 8.33 -2.33
C ASN A 124 -10.27 7.25 -1.61
N ILE A 125 -10.27 7.25 -0.29
CA ILE A 125 -10.93 6.24 0.52
C ILE A 125 -12.04 6.91 1.35
N SER A 126 -13.30 6.54 1.04
CA SER A 126 -14.48 7.04 1.74
C SER A 126 -14.45 6.73 3.24
N PRO A 127 -15.18 7.49 4.07
CA PRO A 127 -15.30 7.22 5.49
C PRO A 127 -15.76 5.80 5.77
N LYS A 128 -15.20 5.15 6.80
CA LYS A 128 -15.60 3.81 7.28
C LYS A 128 -15.67 2.73 6.21
N SER A 129 -14.89 2.89 5.13
CA SER A 129 -14.88 1.96 4.01
C SER A 129 -13.55 1.22 3.88
N ILE A 130 -13.61 0.07 3.22
CA ILE A 130 -12.44 -0.69 2.75
C ILE A 130 -12.41 -0.61 1.24
N VAL A 131 -11.24 -0.39 0.68
CA VAL A 131 -10.97 -0.51 -0.75
C VAL A 131 -9.87 -1.53 -0.98
N GLN A 132 -10.00 -2.32 -2.04
CA GLN A 132 -9.01 -3.31 -2.44
C GLN A 132 -8.22 -2.79 -3.62
N TYR A 133 -6.90 -2.96 -3.57
CA TYR A 133 -6.00 -2.62 -4.66
C TYR A 133 -5.09 -3.79 -4.98
N LYS A 134 -4.85 -3.97 -6.27
CA LYS A 134 -3.83 -4.86 -6.78
C LYS A 134 -2.80 -4.03 -7.51
N LEU A 135 -1.61 -3.99 -6.97
CA LEU A 135 -0.46 -3.25 -7.48
C LEU A 135 0.58 -4.22 -8.01
N CYS A 136 1.25 -3.87 -9.08
CA CYS A 136 2.31 -4.69 -9.64
C CYS A 136 3.39 -3.80 -10.26
N ASN A 137 4.58 -4.34 -10.44
CA ASN A 137 5.62 -3.78 -11.30
C ASN A 137 6.78 -4.77 -11.39
N GLY A 138 7.79 -4.46 -12.21
CA GLY A 138 8.94 -5.33 -12.41
C GLY A 138 10.22 -4.60 -12.71
N TYR A 139 11.31 -5.36 -12.73
CA TYR A 139 12.65 -4.89 -12.98
C TYR A 139 13.35 -5.81 -13.98
N HIS A 140 14.17 -5.23 -14.82
CA HIS A 140 15.03 -5.96 -15.74
C HIS A 140 16.41 -6.22 -15.14
N LYS A 141 17.22 -7.02 -15.83
CA LYS A 141 18.52 -7.54 -15.39
C LYS A 141 19.44 -6.49 -14.79
N GLU A 142 19.46 -5.30 -15.35
CA GLU A 142 20.35 -4.20 -14.93
C GLU A 142 20.06 -3.69 -13.52
N GLU A 143 18.84 -3.90 -13.03
CA GLU A 143 18.36 -3.41 -11.73
C GLU A 143 18.35 -4.51 -10.65
N LEU A 144 18.53 -5.78 -11.05
CA LEU A 144 18.37 -6.93 -10.15
C LEU A 144 19.36 -6.95 -8.99
N ASP A 145 20.55 -6.38 -9.14
CA ASP A 145 21.54 -6.31 -8.06
C ASP A 145 20.99 -5.61 -6.82
N ASN A 146 20.17 -4.58 -7.04
CA ASN A 146 19.51 -3.87 -5.96
C ASN A 146 18.37 -4.68 -5.31
N ILE A 147 17.69 -5.53 -6.08
CA ILE A 147 16.70 -6.49 -5.56
C ILE A 147 17.41 -7.54 -4.70
N TRP A 148 18.49 -8.16 -5.21
CA TRP A 148 19.22 -9.23 -4.51
C TRP A 148 19.76 -8.81 -3.14
N ILE A 149 20.18 -7.56 -2.99
CA ILE A 149 20.69 -7.06 -1.71
C ILE A 149 19.59 -6.62 -0.74
N SER A 150 18.36 -6.49 -1.21
CA SER A 150 17.22 -6.05 -0.40
C SER A 150 16.68 -7.21 0.45
N ASN A 151 16.25 -6.90 1.67
CA ASN A 151 15.68 -7.86 2.59
C ASN A 151 14.31 -7.46 3.12
N LYS A 152 13.78 -6.32 2.67
CA LYS A 152 12.49 -5.80 3.11
C LYS A 152 11.85 -4.94 2.03
N VAL A 153 10.52 -4.98 1.97
CA VAL A 153 9.70 -4.11 1.14
C VAL A 153 8.73 -3.32 2.01
N ILE A 154 8.59 -2.05 1.71
CA ILE A 154 7.60 -1.16 2.32
C ILE A 154 6.80 -0.43 1.24
N LEU A 155 5.55 -0.11 1.56
CA LEU A 155 4.74 0.87 0.84
C LEU A 155 4.93 2.22 1.52
N SER A 156 5.22 3.27 0.77
CA SER A 156 5.18 4.64 1.28
C SER A 156 4.18 5.49 0.50
N TYR A 157 3.57 6.45 1.16
CA TYR A 157 2.61 7.39 0.57
C TYR A 157 2.54 8.69 1.36
N ILE A 158 1.98 9.73 0.73
CA ILE A 158 1.69 11.01 1.37
C ILE A 158 0.20 11.04 1.75
N ASP A 159 -0.10 11.31 3.01
CA ASP A 159 -1.47 11.43 3.51
C ASP A 159 -2.10 12.81 3.23
N GLU A 160 -3.37 13.00 3.59
CA GLU A 160 -4.11 14.26 3.43
C GLU A 160 -3.49 15.44 4.19
N ASN A 161 -2.65 15.19 5.20
CA ASN A 161 -1.95 16.21 5.98
C ASN A 161 -0.53 16.48 5.44
N ASN A 162 -0.23 16.02 4.23
CA ASN A 162 1.07 16.13 3.60
C ASN A 162 2.20 15.44 4.39
N LYS A 163 1.89 14.34 5.09
CA LYS A 163 2.87 13.57 5.87
C LYS A 163 3.16 12.24 5.19
N LYS A 164 4.45 11.91 5.04
CA LYS A 164 4.88 10.59 4.58
C LYS A 164 4.46 9.53 5.60
N ARG A 165 3.79 8.49 5.10
CA ARG A 165 3.38 7.30 5.84
C ARG A 165 4.03 6.08 5.24
N ILE A 166 4.24 5.08 6.08
CA ILE A 166 4.93 3.85 5.71
C ILE A 166 4.12 2.67 6.24
N ALA A 167 3.92 1.68 5.37
CA ALA A 167 3.35 0.38 5.74
C ALA A 167 4.34 -0.74 5.36
N PRO A 168 4.68 -1.66 6.27
CA PRO A 168 5.52 -2.81 5.94
C PRO A 168 4.73 -3.76 5.02
N ILE A 169 5.38 -4.28 3.98
CA ILE A 169 4.78 -5.18 2.99
C ILE A 169 5.31 -6.60 3.20
N ALA A 170 6.62 -6.82 3.02
CA ALA A 170 7.22 -8.14 3.06
C ALA A 170 8.64 -8.10 3.61
N SER A 171 9.08 -9.25 4.13
CA SER A 171 10.49 -9.58 4.30
C SER A 171 10.90 -10.49 3.15
N LEU A 172 12.03 -10.18 2.51
CA LEU A 172 12.50 -10.89 1.33
C LEU A 172 13.52 -11.96 1.73
N GLU A 173 13.27 -13.20 1.29
CA GLU A 173 14.14 -14.36 1.49
C GLU A 173 14.41 -15.02 0.13
N HIS A 174 15.16 -14.33 -0.74
CA HIS A 174 15.36 -14.75 -2.13
C HIS A 174 15.94 -16.17 -2.28
N ASP A 175 16.79 -16.59 -1.36
CA ASP A 175 17.37 -17.94 -1.41
C ASP A 175 16.30 -19.02 -1.16
N LYS A 176 15.32 -18.73 -0.30
CA LYS A 176 14.19 -19.63 -0.01
C LYS A 176 13.28 -19.80 -1.23
N TYR A 177 13.01 -18.70 -1.96
CA TYR A 177 12.24 -18.73 -3.19
C TYR A 177 12.80 -19.76 -4.19
N PHE A 178 14.13 -19.76 -4.44
CA PHE A 178 14.75 -20.69 -5.39
C PHE A 178 14.72 -22.14 -4.89
N VAL A 179 14.79 -22.38 -3.59
CA VAL A 179 14.64 -23.72 -3.02
C VAL A 179 13.22 -24.25 -3.26
N GLU A 180 12.20 -23.43 -3.04
CA GLU A 180 10.80 -23.82 -3.24
C GLU A 180 10.48 -24.11 -4.71
N ILE A 181 10.96 -23.27 -5.64
CA ILE A 181 10.76 -23.47 -7.09
C ILE A 181 11.46 -24.76 -7.57
N LYS A 182 12.68 -25.05 -7.10
CA LYS A 182 13.37 -26.32 -7.47
C LYS A 182 12.60 -27.53 -6.99
N ALA A 183 12.13 -27.50 -5.74
CA ALA A 183 11.36 -28.60 -5.19
C ALA A 183 10.02 -28.82 -5.93
N ALA A 184 9.38 -27.75 -6.41
CA ALA A 184 8.18 -27.85 -7.22
C ALA A 184 8.45 -28.48 -8.60
N ALA A 185 9.56 -28.08 -9.25
CA ALA A 185 9.95 -28.57 -10.57
C ALA A 185 10.42 -30.07 -10.57
N GLU A 186 10.83 -30.59 -9.44
CA GLU A 186 11.20 -32.02 -9.29
C GLU A 186 9.98 -32.95 -9.06
N ASN A 187 8.83 -32.39 -8.74
CA ASN A 187 7.59 -33.13 -8.47
C ASN A 187 6.60 -33.15 -9.65
N ASP A 188 6.87 -32.43 -10.75
CA ASP A 188 6.14 -32.42 -12.01
C ASP A 188 6.86 -33.27 -13.08
#